data_b1a3681bbe6c0ba72269b4e7a8df32d6
#
_entry.id   b1a3681bbe6c0ba72269b4e7a8df32d6
#
_cell.length_a   1.000
_cell.length_b   1.000
_cell.length_c   1.000
_cell.angle_alpha   90.00
_cell.angle_beta   90.00
_cell.angle_gamma   90.00
#
_symmetry.space_group_name_H-M   'P 1'
#
loop_
_entity.id
_entity.type
_entity.pdbx_description
1 polymer ?
#
loop_
_entity_poly.entity_id
_entity_poly.type
_entity_poly.pdbx_seq_one_letter_code
_entity_poly.pdbx_strand_id
1 'polypeptide(L)'
;MPKVAPIGARKEDHIRINLHEDVRSALTTGLERFHFVHQALPELDLERVDTGLELFGRRLSAPILISSMTGGTPLAEQINLRLAEAAQETRVAMGVGSQRAALEDPAQAATFQIRRAAPDALIFANLGAVQLNYGFGLDECRRAVEMIEADALYLHLNPVQEAVQPGGDTNFAGLARRIEAVARNLDVPLIVKEVGWGISEATARLLNDCGVAAIDVAGAGGTSWSQVEMHRAP
;
A
#
# COMPACT_ATOMS: atom_id res chain seq x y z
N MET A 1 3.07 -18.64 25.97
CA MET A 1 2.98 -17.60 24.94
C MET A 1 1.91 -18.06 23.96
N PRO A 2 0.92 -17.25 23.59
CA PRO A 2 -0.02 -17.61 22.55
C PRO A 2 0.77 -17.86 21.25
N LYS A 3 0.45 -18.95 20.55
CA LYS A 3 1.06 -19.27 19.26
C LYS A 3 0.62 -18.18 18.26
N VAL A 4 1.57 -17.42 17.72
CA VAL A 4 1.31 -16.49 16.62
C VAL A 4 0.76 -17.30 15.44
N ALA A 5 -0.42 -16.93 14.95
CA ALA A 5 -1.04 -17.61 13.82
C ALA A 5 -0.13 -17.49 12.57
N PRO A 6 -0.05 -18.55 11.73
CA PRO A 6 0.67 -18.46 10.45
C PRO A 6 0.20 -17.25 9.62
N ILE A 7 1.12 -16.63 8.86
CA ILE A 7 0.82 -15.42 8.08
C ILE A 7 -0.37 -15.62 7.13
N GLY A 8 -0.51 -16.79 6.51
CA GLY A 8 -1.66 -17.11 5.65
C GLY A 8 -3.00 -17.04 6.37
N ALA A 9 -3.12 -17.66 7.55
CA ALA A 9 -4.34 -17.62 8.36
C ALA A 9 -4.71 -16.16 8.75
N ARG A 10 -3.71 -15.34 9.08
CA ARG A 10 -3.93 -13.91 9.36
C ARG A 10 -4.51 -13.16 8.16
N LYS A 11 -4.04 -13.46 6.95
CA LYS A 11 -4.53 -12.81 5.72
C LYS A 11 -5.98 -13.20 5.39
N GLU A 12 -6.36 -14.43 5.64
CA GLU A 12 -7.76 -14.89 5.51
C GLU A 12 -8.66 -14.20 6.53
N ASP A 13 -8.22 -14.12 7.80
CA ASP A 13 -8.94 -13.36 8.83
C ASP A 13 -9.16 -11.90 8.43
N HIS A 14 -8.14 -11.24 7.90
CA HIS A 14 -8.26 -9.86 7.44
C HIS A 14 -9.36 -9.70 6.38
N ILE A 15 -9.44 -10.59 5.38
CA ILE A 15 -10.50 -10.55 4.36
C ILE A 15 -11.86 -10.79 5.01
N ARG A 16 -12.00 -11.85 5.82
CA ARG A 16 -13.25 -12.21 6.49
C ARG A 16 -13.77 -11.08 7.37
N ILE A 17 -12.91 -10.49 8.19
CA ILE A 17 -13.28 -9.38 9.09
C ILE A 17 -13.73 -8.17 8.28
N ASN A 18 -13.01 -7.79 7.23
CA ASN A 18 -13.42 -6.67 6.38
C ASN A 18 -14.77 -6.89 5.67
N LEU A 19 -15.16 -8.14 5.43
CA LEU A 19 -16.44 -8.46 4.79
C LEU A 19 -17.62 -8.51 5.77
N HIS A 20 -17.38 -8.84 7.04
CA HIS A 20 -18.47 -9.22 7.97
C HIS A 20 -18.53 -8.35 9.22
N GLU A 21 -17.48 -7.57 9.54
CA GLU A 21 -17.43 -6.74 10.75
C GLU A 21 -17.40 -5.25 10.40
N ASP A 22 -17.76 -4.40 11.35
CA ASP A 22 -17.61 -2.96 11.20
C ASP A 22 -16.18 -2.54 11.54
N VAL A 23 -15.39 -2.29 10.51
CA VAL A 23 -13.99 -1.90 10.60
C VAL A 23 -13.75 -0.45 10.19
N ARG A 24 -14.81 0.36 10.12
CA ARG A 24 -14.71 1.76 9.75
C ARG A 24 -13.90 2.55 10.78
N SER A 25 -13.16 3.54 10.31
CA SER A 25 -12.56 4.54 11.18
C SER A 25 -13.66 5.40 11.82
N ALA A 26 -13.49 5.77 13.10
CA ALA A 26 -14.29 6.81 13.73
C ALA A 26 -13.91 8.22 13.24
N LEU A 27 -12.78 8.36 12.54
CA LEU A 27 -12.32 9.61 11.94
C LEU A 27 -12.84 9.72 10.51
N THR A 28 -13.11 10.94 10.07
CA THR A 28 -13.37 11.25 8.65
C THR A 28 -12.09 11.46 7.90
N THR A 29 -12.16 11.50 6.56
CA THR A 29 -10.99 11.83 5.71
C THR A 29 -10.51 13.26 5.90
N GLY A 30 -11.34 14.16 6.45
CA GLY A 30 -11.07 15.60 6.54
C GLY A 30 -11.32 16.35 5.21
N LEU A 31 -11.61 15.65 4.11
CA LEU A 31 -11.87 16.27 2.81
C LEU A 31 -13.15 17.12 2.82
N GLU A 32 -14.10 16.81 3.70
CA GLU A 32 -15.36 17.58 3.91
C GLU A 32 -15.11 19.04 4.35
N ARG A 33 -13.89 19.36 4.79
CA ARG A 33 -13.51 20.75 5.16
C ARG A 33 -13.08 21.60 3.96
N PHE A 34 -12.94 20.98 2.79
CA PHE A 34 -12.52 21.67 1.57
C PHE A 34 -13.69 21.81 0.63
N HIS A 35 -13.89 23.02 0.11
CA HIS A 35 -14.95 23.32 -0.83
C HIS A 35 -14.38 24.02 -2.04
N PHE A 36 -14.75 23.56 -3.22
CA PHE A 36 -14.43 24.27 -4.45
C PHE A 36 -15.28 25.54 -4.57
N VAL A 37 -14.66 26.61 -5.04
CA VAL A 37 -15.41 27.81 -5.40
C VAL A 37 -16.19 27.51 -6.67
N HIS A 38 -17.53 27.50 -6.55
CA HIS A 38 -18.40 27.25 -7.69
C HIS A 38 -18.27 28.34 -8.75
N GLN A 39 -18.08 27.96 -10.01
CA GLN A 39 -18.07 28.83 -11.17
C GLN A 39 -19.35 28.60 -11.98
N ALA A 40 -20.32 29.55 -11.90
CA ALA A 40 -21.58 29.44 -12.62
C ALA A 40 -21.38 29.57 -14.15
N LEU A 41 -20.30 30.21 -14.57
CA LEU A 41 -19.86 30.32 -15.97
C LEU A 41 -18.44 29.78 -16.08
N PRO A 42 -18.24 28.47 -16.26
CA PRO A 42 -16.90 27.84 -16.24
C PRO A 42 -16.08 28.15 -17.52
N GLU A 43 -16.69 28.55 -18.62
CA GLU A 43 -16.08 28.81 -19.94
C GLU A 43 -15.15 27.68 -20.40
N LEU A 44 -15.53 26.43 -20.13
CA LEU A 44 -14.84 25.24 -20.58
C LEU A 44 -15.86 24.22 -21.13
N ASP A 45 -15.38 23.38 -22.02
CA ASP A 45 -16.11 22.23 -22.53
C ASP A 45 -15.73 20.99 -21.72
N LEU A 46 -16.69 20.34 -21.08
CA LEU A 46 -16.46 19.18 -20.24
C LEU A 46 -15.80 18.01 -21.00
N GLU A 47 -16.11 17.84 -22.29
CA GLU A 47 -15.53 16.78 -23.14
C GLU A 47 -14.03 17.01 -23.42
N ARG A 48 -13.54 18.23 -23.20
CA ARG A 48 -12.13 18.60 -23.39
C ARG A 48 -11.33 18.57 -22.10
N VAL A 49 -11.95 18.22 -20.97
CA VAL A 49 -11.26 18.09 -19.69
C VAL A 49 -10.43 16.81 -19.68
N ASP A 50 -9.11 16.95 -19.67
CA ASP A 50 -8.18 15.83 -19.52
C ASP A 50 -7.84 15.63 -18.04
N THR A 51 -8.21 14.49 -17.47
CA THR A 51 -7.87 14.08 -16.09
C THR A 51 -6.58 13.26 -16.01
N GLY A 52 -5.96 12.98 -17.15
CA GLY A 52 -4.76 12.18 -17.23
C GLY A 52 -3.53 12.87 -16.64
N LEU A 53 -2.62 12.05 -16.10
CA LEU A 53 -1.32 12.50 -15.59
C LEU A 53 -0.23 11.49 -15.90
N GLU A 54 1.01 11.94 -15.84
CA GLU A 54 2.17 11.04 -15.86
C GLU A 54 2.69 10.82 -14.45
N LEU A 55 2.90 9.55 -14.10
CA LEU A 55 3.49 9.14 -12.84
C LEU A 55 4.51 8.02 -13.09
N PHE A 56 5.75 8.21 -12.65
CA PHE A 56 6.85 7.26 -12.82
C PHE A 56 7.00 6.70 -14.24
N GLY A 57 6.87 7.60 -15.24
CA GLY A 57 7.01 7.26 -16.66
C GLY A 57 5.80 6.54 -17.29
N ARG A 58 4.68 6.43 -16.57
CA ARG A 58 3.43 5.86 -17.09
C ARG A 58 2.33 6.93 -17.17
N ARG A 59 1.58 6.92 -18.28
CA ARG A 59 0.39 7.77 -18.44
C ARG A 59 -0.80 7.11 -17.79
N LEU A 60 -1.40 7.77 -16.80
CA LEU A 60 -2.66 7.37 -16.17
C LEU A 60 -3.82 8.16 -16.81
N SER A 61 -5.01 7.56 -16.91
CA SER A 61 -6.22 8.22 -17.41
C SER A 61 -6.85 9.16 -16.39
N ALA A 62 -6.60 8.93 -15.10
CA ALA A 62 -7.11 9.72 -13.99
C ALA A 62 -6.18 9.63 -12.78
N PRO A 63 -6.20 10.59 -11.84
CA PRO A 63 -5.43 10.55 -10.60
C PRO A 63 -6.03 9.56 -9.59
N ILE A 64 -6.16 8.29 -10.01
CA ILE A 64 -6.75 7.22 -9.21
C ILE A 64 -5.73 6.10 -9.04
N LEU A 65 -5.67 5.55 -7.84
CA LEU A 65 -4.83 4.43 -7.47
C LEU A 65 -5.66 3.39 -6.71
N ILE A 66 -5.62 2.13 -7.16
CA ILE A 66 -6.12 0.99 -6.38
C ILE A 66 -5.08 0.68 -5.30
N SER A 67 -5.39 1.07 -4.05
CA SER A 67 -4.44 0.99 -2.95
C SER A 67 -4.11 -0.45 -2.55
N SER A 68 -2.94 -0.62 -1.97
CA SER A 68 -2.38 -1.90 -1.51
C SER A 68 -3.15 -2.46 -0.32
N MET A 69 -3.82 -3.61 -0.45
CA MET A 69 -4.64 -4.18 0.63
C MET A 69 -4.28 -5.61 0.97
N THR A 70 -4.28 -6.55 0.02
CA THR A 70 -4.21 -7.98 0.31
C THR A 70 -3.23 -8.74 -0.59
N GLY A 71 -2.92 -9.99 -0.21
CA GLY A 71 -2.06 -10.91 -0.93
C GLY A 71 -1.71 -12.12 -0.06
N GLY A 72 -1.11 -13.16 -0.63
CA GLY A 72 -0.61 -14.33 0.11
C GLY A 72 -1.66 -15.39 0.45
N THR A 73 -2.82 -15.39 -0.20
CA THR A 73 -3.82 -16.47 -0.14
C THR A 73 -4.48 -16.66 -1.50
N PRO A 74 -5.09 -17.82 -1.80
CA PRO A 74 -5.80 -18.04 -3.06
C PRO A 74 -6.95 -17.05 -3.30
N LEU A 75 -7.68 -16.68 -2.25
CA LEU A 75 -8.75 -15.67 -2.36
C LEU A 75 -8.18 -14.29 -2.67
N ALA A 76 -7.07 -13.91 -2.02
CA ALA A 76 -6.38 -12.65 -2.29
C ALA A 76 -5.82 -12.59 -3.72
N GLU A 77 -5.34 -13.71 -4.27
CA GLU A 77 -4.93 -13.81 -5.68
C GLU A 77 -6.09 -13.46 -6.62
N GLN A 78 -7.26 -14.06 -6.42
CA GLN A 78 -8.44 -13.77 -7.24
C GLN A 78 -8.84 -12.29 -7.17
N ILE A 79 -8.84 -11.70 -5.97
CA ILE A 79 -9.12 -10.27 -5.78
C ILE A 79 -8.09 -9.44 -6.54
N ASN A 80 -6.81 -9.70 -6.37
CA ASN A 80 -5.74 -8.94 -7.01
C ASN A 80 -5.78 -9.04 -8.54
N LEU A 81 -6.07 -10.22 -9.10
CA LEU A 81 -6.21 -10.39 -10.55
C LEU A 81 -7.39 -9.57 -11.12
N ARG A 82 -8.56 -9.58 -10.45
CA ARG A 82 -9.70 -8.77 -10.86
C ARG A 82 -9.42 -7.28 -10.82
N LEU A 83 -8.73 -6.82 -9.75
CA LEU A 83 -8.33 -5.43 -9.61
C LEU A 83 -7.27 -5.04 -10.65
N ALA A 84 -6.36 -5.95 -11.00
CA ALA A 84 -5.36 -5.73 -12.04
C ALA A 84 -5.99 -5.61 -13.43
N GLU A 85 -6.96 -6.48 -13.77
CA GLU A 85 -7.75 -6.37 -14.99
C GLU A 85 -8.45 -4.99 -15.07
N ALA A 86 -9.09 -4.56 -13.98
CA ALA A 86 -9.72 -3.25 -13.92
C ALA A 86 -8.71 -2.09 -14.05
N ALA A 87 -7.54 -2.18 -13.39
CA ALA A 87 -6.48 -1.20 -13.51
C ALA A 87 -5.96 -1.07 -14.94
N GLN A 88 -5.80 -2.21 -15.62
CA GLN A 88 -5.39 -2.26 -17.02
C GLN A 88 -6.42 -1.59 -17.93
N GLU A 89 -7.69 -1.96 -17.79
CA GLU A 89 -8.79 -1.45 -18.61
C GLU A 89 -8.97 0.08 -18.42
N THR A 90 -8.96 0.53 -17.17
CA THR A 90 -9.17 1.93 -16.83
C THR A 90 -7.91 2.77 -16.87
N ARG A 91 -6.73 2.18 -17.06
CA ARG A 91 -5.41 2.83 -17.04
C ARG A 91 -5.16 3.63 -15.76
N VAL A 92 -5.45 3.04 -14.61
CA VAL A 92 -5.11 3.59 -13.30
C VAL A 92 -3.98 2.79 -12.67
N ALA A 93 -3.36 3.32 -11.60
CA ALA A 93 -2.31 2.62 -10.89
C ALA A 93 -2.87 1.59 -9.91
N MET A 94 -2.06 0.59 -9.54
CA MET A 94 -2.43 -0.42 -8.54
C MET A 94 -1.23 -0.85 -7.69
N GLY A 95 -1.43 -0.97 -6.38
CA GLY A 95 -0.50 -1.62 -5.45
C GLY A 95 -1.02 -2.98 -4.96
N VAL A 96 -0.11 -3.93 -4.72
CA VAL A 96 -0.45 -5.21 -4.07
C VAL A 96 -0.30 -5.10 -2.55
N GLY A 97 -0.90 -6.01 -1.80
CA GLY A 97 -0.66 -6.13 -0.36
C GLY A 97 0.77 -6.57 -0.04
N SER A 98 1.16 -6.48 1.25
CA SER A 98 2.51 -6.84 1.68
C SER A 98 2.95 -8.23 1.18
N GLN A 99 4.08 -8.27 0.47
CA GLN A 99 4.70 -9.46 -0.10
C GLN A 99 5.58 -10.23 0.91
N ARG A 100 5.59 -9.82 2.19
CA ARG A 100 6.36 -10.51 3.24
C ARG A 100 6.14 -12.03 3.19
N ALA A 101 4.88 -12.47 3.09
CA ALA A 101 4.55 -13.90 3.04
C ALA A 101 5.25 -14.63 1.90
N ALA A 102 5.33 -14.03 0.72
CA ALA A 102 5.96 -14.61 -0.46
C ALA A 102 7.50 -14.59 -0.39
N LEU A 103 8.09 -13.63 0.33
CA LEU A 103 9.54 -13.60 0.57
C LEU A 103 9.98 -14.63 1.60
N GLU A 104 9.14 -14.92 2.61
CA GLU A 104 9.38 -15.95 3.62
C GLU A 104 9.04 -17.37 3.10
N ASP A 105 8.01 -17.50 2.26
CA ASP A 105 7.59 -18.75 1.62
C ASP A 105 7.37 -18.54 0.11
N PRO A 106 8.34 -18.95 -0.75
CA PRO A 106 8.25 -18.78 -2.20
C PRO A 106 7.01 -19.42 -2.84
N ALA A 107 6.37 -20.40 -2.20
CA ALA A 107 5.13 -20.98 -2.72
C ALA A 107 3.97 -19.97 -2.77
N GLN A 108 4.03 -18.90 -1.99
CA GLN A 108 3.05 -17.81 -1.99
C GLN A 108 3.27 -16.80 -3.13
N ALA A 109 4.39 -16.83 -3.83
CA ALA A 109 4.74 -15.82 -4.84
C ALA A 109 3.69 -15.72 -5.96
N ALA A 110 3.11 -16.84 -6.38
CA ALA A 110 2.09 -16.88 -7.42
C ALA A 110 0.87 -16.00 -7.08
N THR A 111 0.52 -15.88 -5.80
CA THR A 111 -0.66 -15.11 -5.34
C THR A 111 -0.51 -13.59 -5.50
N PHE A 112 0.67 -13.11 -5.86
CA PHE A 112 0.97 -11.70 -6.10
C PHE A 112 1.24 -11.38 -7.57
N GLN A 113 1.37 -12.38 -8.44
CA GLN A 113 1.75 -12.20 -9.85
C GLN A 113 0.57 -11.69 -10.68
N ILE A 114 0.42 -10.37 -10.73
CA ILE A 114 -0.67 -9.67 -11.43
C ILE A 114 -0.24 -9.06 -12.78
N ARG A 115 1.08 -8.97 -13.06
CA ARG A 115 1.59 -8.33 -14.28
C ARG A 115 0.98 -8.92 -15.56
N ARG A 116 0.74 -10.24 -15.60
CA ARG A 116 0.09 -10.91 -16.75
C ARG A 116 -1.33 -10.41 -17.04
N ALA A 117 -2.07 -9.94 -16.01
CA ALA A 117 -3.40 -9.38 -16.15
C ALA A 117 -3.38 -7.87 -16.41
N ALA A 118 -2.27 -7.20 -16.10
CA ALA A 118 -2.10 -5.76 -16.25
C ALA A 118 -0.69 -5.41 -16.80
N PRO A 119 -0.40 -5.78 -18.07
CA PRO A 119 0.94 -5.61 -18.66
C PRO A 119 1.39 -4.16 -18.73
N ASP A 120 0.47 -3.21 -18.93
CA ASP A 120 0.78 -1.78 -19.11
C ASP A 120 0.46 -0.93 -17.89
N ALA A 121 -0.26 -1.46 -16.89
CA ALA A 121 -0.64 -0.71 -15.70
C ALA A 121 0.60 -0.36 -14.85
N LEU A 122 0.55 0.78 -14.16
CA LEU A 122 1.53 1.17 -13.15
C LEU A 122 1.31 0.34 -11.88
N ILE A 123 2.22 -0.59 -11.59
CA ILE A 123 2.11 -1.55 -10.49
C ILE A 123 3.14 -1.26 -9.41
N PHE A 124 2.69 -1.29 -8.16
CA PHE A 124 3.54 -1.10 -6.98
C PHE A 124 3.68 -2.38 -6.17
N ALA A 125 4.92 -2.82 -5.95
CA ALA A 125 5.29 -3.82 -4.95
C ALA A 125 5.07 -3.24 -3.54
N ASN A 126 5.04 -4.09 -2.49
CA ASN A 126 4.76 -3.62 -1.14
C ASN A 126 5.41 -4.48 -0.06
N LEU A 127 6.11 -3.82 0.86
CA LEU A 127 6.67 -4.41 2.08
C LEU A 127 6.38 -3.51 3.29
N GLY A 128 6.35 -4.09 4.48
CA GLY A 128 6.36 -3.32 5.70
C GLY A 128 7.72 -2.67 5.94
N ALA A 129 7.78 -1.37 6.12
CA ALA A 129 9.04 -0.68 6.41
C ALA A 129 9.69 -1.22 7.69
N VAL A 130 8.88 -1.58 8.69
CA VAL A 130 9.37 -2.14 9.96
C VAL A 130 10.18 -3.43 9.75
N GLN A 131 9.94 -4.19 8.67
CA GLN A 131 10.68 -5.40 8.35
C GLN A 131 12.19 -5.14 8.13
N LEU A 132 12.56 -3.92 7.76
CA LEU A 132 13.96 -3.50 7.66
C LEU A 132 14.69 -3.57 9.01
N ASN A 133 13.97 -3.53 10.14
CA ASN A 133 14.51 -3.74 11.49
C ASN A 133 14.47 -5.21 11.91
N TYR A 134 13.88 -6.10 11.09
CA TYR A 134 13.70 -7.52 11.39
C TYR A 134 14.32 -8.42 10.31
N GLY A 135 15.45 -8.00 9.77
CA GLY A 135 16.29 -8.84 8.89
C GLY A 135 16.06 -8.64 7.39
N PHE A 136 15.08 -7.82 6.99
CA PHE A 136 14.95 -7.43 5.58
C PHE A 136 15.90 -6.26 5.26
N GLY A 137 16.29 -6.16 3.99
CA GLY A 137 17.16 -5.11 3.47
C GLY A 137 16.84 -4.78 2.02
N LEU A 138 17.84 -4.23 1.34
CA LEU A 138 17.73 -3.86 -0.07
C LEU A 138 17.42 -5.07 -0.97
N ASP A 139 17.99 -6.23 -0.65
CA ASP A 139 17.81 -7.46 -1.47
C ASP A 139 16.36 -7.96 -1.41
N GLU A 140 15.71 -7.93 -0.23
CA GLU A 140 14.28 -8.24 -0.11
C GLU A 140 13.40 -7.22 -0.83
N CYS A 141 13.79 -5.94 -0.82
CA CYS A 141 13.11 -4.90 -1.59
C CYS A 141 13.20 -5.16 -3.10
N ARG A 142 14.39 -5.51 -3.61
CA ARG A 142 14.58 -5.88 -5.02
C ARG A 142 13.77 -7.12 -5.39
N ARG A 143 13.84 -8.17 -4.59
CA ARG A 143 13.06 -9.40 -4.80
C ARG A 143 11.56 -9.15 -4.83
N ALA A 144 11.04 -8.25 -3.99
CA ALA A 144 9.63 -7.89 -4.02
C ALA A 144 9.24 -7.20 -5.33
N VAL A 145 10.07 -6.29 -5.84
CA VAL A 145 9.89 -5.62 -7.14
C VAL A 145 9.93 -6.62 -8.28
N GLU A 146 10.98 -7.44 -8.34
CA GLU A 146 11.19 -8.45 -9.38
C GLU A 146 10.07 -9.50 -9.43
N MET A 147 9.59 -9.93 -8.26
CA MET A 147 8.55 -10.96 -8.13
C MET A 147 7.29 -10.64 -8.94
N ILE A 148 6.91 -9.38 -9.03
CA ILE A 148 5.68 -8.94 -9.72
C ILE A 148 5.97 -7.98 -10.88
N GLU A 149 7.24 -7.81 -11.25
CA GLU A 149 7.70 -6.86 -12.28
C GLU A 149 7.14 -5.45 -12.01
N ALA A 150 7.28 -4.98 -10.75
CA ALA A 150 6.70 -3.72 -10.31
C ALA A 150 7.48 -2.51 -10.84
N ASP A 151 6.76 -1.42 -11.08
CA ASP A 151 7.31 -0.13 -11.54
C ASP A 151 7.80 0.74 -10.36
N ALA A 152 7.37 0.46 -9.13
CA ALA A 152 7.79 1.12 -7.90
C ALA A 152 7.58 0.21 -6.67
N LEU A 153 8.17 0.59 -5.52
CA LEU A 153 8.01 -0.12 -4.26
C LEU A 153 7.32 0.76 -3.22
N TYR A 154 6.28 0.25 -2.58
CA TYR A 154 5.77 0.76 -1.31
C TYR A 154 6.55 0.19 -0.13
N LEU A 155 7.02 1.05 0.76
CA LEU A 155 7.31 0.70 2.16
C LEU A 155 6.20 1.27 3.04
N HIS A 156 5.33 0.41 3.59
CA HIS A 156 4.25 0.89 4.44
C HIS A 156 4.69 1.05 5.90
N LEU A 157 4.21 2.13 6.52
CA LEU A 157 4.37 2.43 7.94
C LEU A 157 3.05 2.13 8.65
N ASN A 158 3.08 1.24 9.63
CA ASN A 158 1.88 0.78 10.33
C ASN A 158 2.08 0.65 11.85
N PRO A 159 2.68 1.66 12.54
CA PRO A 159 3.08 1.52 13.94
C PRO A 159 1.90 1.24 14.88
N VAL A 160 0.73 1.84 14.64
CA VAL A 160 -0.46 1.61 15.44
C VAL A 160 -1.01 0.20 15.23
N GLN A 161 -1.07 -0.28 13.97
CA GLN A 161 -1.47 -1.64 13.68
C GLN A 161 -0.55 -2.65 14.36
N GLU A 162 0.77 -2.51 14.22
CA GLU A 162 1.75 -3.41 14.84
C GLU A 162 1.68 -3.39 16.37
N ALA A 163 1.40 -2.23 16.98
CA ALA A 163 1.28 -2.10 18.42
C ALA A 163 0.06 -2.85 19.00
N VAL A 164 -1.05 -2.94 18.26
CA VAL A 164 -2.27 -3.62 18.72
C VAL A 164 -2.38 -5.06 18.19
N GLN A 165 -1.60 -5.41 17.17
CA GLN A 165 -1.59 -6.73 16.56
C GLN A 165 -0.92 -7.75 17.47
N PRO A 166 -1.52 -8.92 17.76
CA PRO A 166 -0.85 -9.99 18.49
C PRO A 166 0.44 -10.44 17.79
N GLY A 167 1.59 -10.27 18.47
CA GLY A 167 2.92 -10.59 17.93
C GLY A 167 3.40 -9.62 16.85
N GLY A 168 2.97 -8.36 16.89
CA GLY A 168 3.38 -7.33 15.94
C GLY A 168 4.85 -6.90 16.11
N ASP A 169 5.42 -6.42 15.03
CA ASP A 169 6.81 -5.96 14.93
C ASP A 169 6.87 -4.46 15.31
N THR A 170 7.16 -4.15 16.57
CA THR A 170 7.01 -2.80 17.14
C THR A 170 8.29 -1.96 17.21
N ASN A 171 9.42 -2.48 16.73
CA ASN A 171 10.67 -1.72 16.73
C ASN A 171 10.80 -0.86 15.47
N PHE A 172 10.45 0.41 15.59
CA PHE A 172 10.60 1.42 14.52
C PHE A 172 11.86 2.31 14.73
N ALA A 173 12.72 2.02 15.70
CA ALA A 173 13.89 2.83 15.99
C ALA A 173 14.89 2.84 14.82
N GLY A 174 15.36 4.02 14.42
CA GLY A 174 16.37 4.18 13.36
C GLY A 174 15.89 3.82 11.95
N LEU A 175 14.60 3.61 11.77
CA LEU A 175 14.02 3.15 10.51
C LEU A 175 14.23 4.14 9.34
N ALA A 176 14.22 5.45 9.60
CA ALA A 176 14.48 6.47 8.59
C ALA A 176 15.80 6.25 7.83
N ARG A 177 16.89 5.91 8.55
CA ARG A 177 18.19 5.62 7.92
C ARG A 177 18.15 4.38 7.01
N ARG A 178 17.35 3.38 7.37
CA ARG A 178 17.18 2.17 6.56
C ARG A 178 16.34 2.47 5.32
N ILE A 179 15.28 3.27 5.45
CA ILE A 179 14.49 3.77 4.32
C ILE A 179 15.38 4.58 3.38
N GLU A 180 16.21 5.49 3.90
CA GLU A 180 17.18 6.25 3.10
C GLU A 180 18.14 5.33 2.33
N ALA A 181 18.68 4.30 2.99
CA ALA A 181 19.57 3.34 2.34
C ALA A 181 18.88 2.59 1.20
N VAL A 182 17.60 2.22 1.35
CA VAL A 182 16.81 1.60 0.27
C VAL A 182 16.54 2.63 -0.83
N ALA A 183 16.06 3.84 -0.50
CA ALA A 183 15.71 4.87 -1.47
C ALA A 183 16.89 5.24 -2.40
N ARG A 184 18.12 5.27 -1.87
CA ARG A 184 19.33 5.61 -2.62
C ARG A 184 19.85 4.48 -3.51
N ASN A 185 19.45 3.22 -3.30
CA ASN A 185 20.07 2.05 -3.93
C ASN A 185 19.05 1.13 -4.62
N LEU A 186 17.76 1.44 -4.59
CA LEU A 186 16.75 0.71 -5.31
C LEU A 186 16.62 1.28 -6.73
N ASP A 187 16.50 0.40 -7.73
CA ASP A 187 16.49 0.78 -9.14
C ASP A 187 15.14 1.34 -9.62
N VAL A 188 14.09 1.25 -8.77
CA VAL A 188 12.75 1.81 -9.03
C VAL A 188 12.38 2.83 -7.95
N PRO A 189 11.42 3.74 -8.22
CA PRO A 189 10.97 4.71 -7.23
C PRO A 189 10.51 4.05 -5.92
N LEU A 190 10.98 4.59 -4.79
CA LEU A 190 10.51 4.20 -3.46
C LEU A 190 9.41 5.16 -3.00
N ILE A 191 8.28 4.60 -2.59
CA ILE A 191 7.15 5.34 -2.02
C ILE A 191 6.97 4.91 -0.57
N VAL A 192 6.80 5.85 0.34
CA VAL A 192 6.44 5.52 1.73
C VAL A 192 4.96 5.77 1.95
N LYS A 193 4.27 4.80 2.53
CA LYS A 193 2.82 4.80 2.74
C LYS A 193 2.45 4.54 4.19
N GLU A 194 1.45 5.24 4.72
CA GLU A 194 0.76 4.90 5.97
C GLU A 194 -0.45 3.99 5.69
N VAL A 195 -1.18 3.55 6.70
CA VAL A 195 -2.25 2.55 6.58
C VAL A 195 -3.59 3.00 7.19
N GLY A 196 -3.78 4.28 7.49
CA GLY A 196 -5.08 4.78 7.97
C GLY A 196 -5.00 5.91 8.99
N TRP A 197 -3.81 6.27 9.48
CA TRP A 197 -3.62 7.34 10.47
C TRP A 197 -2.98 8.61 9.91
N GLY A 198 -2.52 8.55 8.67
CA GLY A 198 -1.89 9.67 8.01
C GLY A 198 -0.42 9.87 8.38
N ILE A 199 0.22 10.82 7.70
CA ILE A 199 1.62 11.19 7.89
C ILE A 199 1.68 12.66 8.25
N SER A 200 2.33 12.98 9.38
CA SER A 200 2.51 14.36 9.82
C SER A 200 3.50 15.12 8.91
N GLU A 201 3.42 16.45 8.90
CA GLU A 201 4.37 17.29 8.18
C GLU A 201 5.82 17.00 8.55
N ALA A 202 6.11 16.84 9.85
CA ALA A 202 7.47 16.54 10.31
C ALA A 202 7.97 15.21 9.75
N THR A 203 7.13 14.17 9.76
CA THR A 203 7.47 12.87 9.17
C THR A 203 7.62 12.96 7.66
N ALA A 204 6.74 13.71 6.97
CA ALA A 204 6.84 13.90 5.53
C ALA A 204 8.15 14.60 5.13
N ARG A 205 8.58 15.63 5.87
CA ARG A 205 9.87 16.29 5.66
C ARG A 205 11.05 15.33 5.85
N LEU A 206 11.03 14.55 6.94
CA LEU A 206 12.06 13.53 7.20
C LEU A 206 12.14 12.50 6.07
N LEU A 207 11.00 12.02 5.56
CA LEU A 207 10.96 11.06 4.46
C LEU A 207 11.46 11.68 3.14
N ASN A 208 11.11 12.93 2.87
CA ASN A 208 11.66 13.68 1.74
C ASN A 208 13.20 13.76 1.80
N ASP A 209 13.74 14.07 2.99
CA ASP A 209 15.20 14.12 3.21
C ASP A 209 15.86 12.75 3.03
N CYS A 210 15.14 11.65 3.28
CA CYS A 210 15.57 10.30 2.98
C CYS A 210 15.60 9.98 1.47
N GLY A 211 15.06 10.87 0.60
CA GLY A 211 15.08 10.70 -0.83
C GLY A 211 13.98 9.77 -1.38
N VAL A 212 12.83 9.62 -0.66
CA VAL A 212 11.70 8.88 -1.19
C VAL A 212 11.06 9.64 -2.36
N ALA A 213 10.61 8.92 -3.37
CA ALA A 213 10.08 9.52 -4.60
C ALA A 213 8.66 10.08 -4.42
N ALA A 214 7.88 9.51 -3.51
CA ALA A 214 6.53 9.97 -3.19
C ALA A 214 6.10 9.52 -1.79
N ILE A 215 5.05 10.16 -1.28
CA ILE A 215 4.43 9.84 0.00
C ILE A 215 2.94 9.61 -0.23
N ASP A 216 2.45 8.43 0.19
CA ASP A 216 1.03 8.11 0.26
C ASP A 216 0.58 8.27 1.71
N VAL A 217 -0.12 9.35 1.99
CA VAL A 217 -0.49 9.71 3.36
C VAL A 217 -1.47 8.73 4.00
N ALA A 218 -2.26 8.00 3.20
CA ALA A 218 -3.21 6.98 3.64
C ALA A 218 -3.86 7.30 4.99
N GLY A 219 -4.53 8.45 5.07
CA GLY A 219 -5.25 8.88 6.27
C GLY A 219 -6.53 8.07 6.50
N ALA A 220 -7.41 8.56 7.36
CA ALA A 220 -8.67 7.90 7.67
C ALA A 220 -9.52 7.66 6.40
N GLY A 221 -10.10 6.48 6.31
CA GLY A 221 -10.92 6.03 5.18
C GLY A 221 -11.92 4.95 5.59
N GLY A 222 -12.37 4.13 4.64
CA GLY A 222 -13.39 3.11 4.87
C GLY A 222 -12.93 1.95 5.76
N THR A 223 -11.63 1.68 5.87
CA THR A 223 -11.08 0.59 6.69
C THR A 223 -10.05 1.13 7.68
N SER A 224 -10.21 0.77 8.96
CA SER A 224 -9.21 0.98 10.00
C SER A 224 -8.51 -0.35 10.32
N TRP A 225 -7.23 -0.47 10.01
CA TRP A 225 -6.47 -1.68 10.30
C TRP A 225 -6.37 -1.99 11.80
N SER A 226 -6.37 -0.98 12.66
CA SER A 226 -6.43 -1.20 14.12
C SER A 226 -7.77 -1.80 14.55
N GLN A 227 -8.90 -1.45 13.90
CA GLN A 227 -10.19 -2.11 14.13
C GLN A 227 -10.17 -3.56 13.63
N VAL A 228 -9.57 -3.82 12.47
CA VAL A 228 -9.39 -5.19 11.97
C VAL A 228 -8.62 -6.05 12.98
N GLU A 229 -7.52 -5.53 13.53
CA GLU A 229 -6.74 -6.25 14.54
C GLU A 229 -7.49 -6.40 15.87
N MET A 230 -8.36 -5.45 16.26
CA MET A 230 -9.22 -5.57 17.43
C MET A 230 -10.17 -6.77 17.30
N HIS A 231 -10.77 -7.01 16.13
CA HIS A 231 -11.61 -8.18 15.88
C HIS A 231 -10.84 -9.50 15.82
N ARG A 232 -9.51 -9.44 15.71
CA ARG A 232 -8.62 -10.62 15.80
C ARG A 232 -8.13 -10.90 17.20
N ALA A 233 -8.22 -9.93 18.10
CA ALA A 233 -7.83 -10.13 19.49
C ALA A 233 -8.77 -11.15 20.15
N PRO A 234 -8.25 -12.11 20.98
CA PRO A 234 -9.06 -13.10 21.67
C PRO A 234 -9.96 -12.49 22.73
#